data_1cfbcc94badee4d4bd2d8f8c206ac285
#
_entry.id   1cfbcc94badee4d4bd2d8f8c206ac285
#
_cell.length_a   1.000
_cell.length_b   1.000
_cell.length_c   1.000
_cell.angle_alpha   90.00
_cell.angle_beta   90.00
_cell.angle_gamma   90.00
#
_symmetry.space_group_name_H-M   'P 1'
#
loop_
_entity.id
_entity.type
_entity.pdbx_description
1 polymer ?
#
loop_
_entity_poly.entity_id
_entity_poly.type
_entity_poly.pdbx_seq_one_letter_code
_entity_poly.pdbx_strand_id
1 'polypeptide(L)'
;MTVLFRGYMKKSELFERITEKKKYIPAKNIEYIVKNILEYMSLSLEKGNRIEIRGFGSFSLHYRFARMGRNPKTGEQVYLKGKYVPHFKPGKQLRDRINHMYKNN
;
A
#
# COMPACT_ATOMS: atom_id res chain seq x y z
N MET A 1 19.20 -16.92 -12.10
CA MET A 1 18.08 -16.45 -12.92
C MET A 1 17.22 -15.47 -12.16
N THR A 2 16.83 -14.45 -12.84
CA THR A 2 15.99 -13.42 -12.24
C THR A 2 14.54 -13.67 -12.58
N VAL A 3 13.68 -13.71 -11.57
CA VAL A 3 12.25 -13.83 -11.78
C VAL A 3 11.65 -12.42 -11.73
N LEU A 4 11.00 -12.05 -12.79
CA LEU A 4 10.36 -10.75 -12.88
C LEU A 4 8.86 -10.91 -12.70
N PHE A 5 8.34 -10.30 -11.65
CA PHE A 5 6.91 -10.26 -11.41
C PHE A 5 6.35 -9.01 -12.05
N ARG A 6 5.56 -9.21 -13.07
CA ARG A 6 4.94 -8.12 -13.82
C ARG A 6 3.49 -7.93 -13.45
N GLY A 7 2.98 -8.83 -12.63
CA GLY A 7 1.60 -8.75 -12.24
C GLY A 7 1.39 -7.71 -11.15
N TYR A 8 0.16 -7.31 -11.00
CA TYR A 8 -0.27 -6.50 -9.88
C TYR A 8 -1.62 -7.03 -9.41
N MET A 9 -1.90 -6.78 -8.14
CA MET A 9 -3.13 -7.27 -7.55
C MET A 9 -4.10 -6.12 -7.38
N LYS A 10 -5.25 -6.25 -8.04
CA LYS A 10 -6.34 -5.30 -7.84
C LYS A 10 -7.16 -5.72 -6.64
N LYS A 11 -7.94 -4.79 -6.12
CA LYS A 11 -8.82 -5.08 -5.00
C LYS A 11 -9.78 -6.24 -5.32
N SER A 12 -10.29 -6.29 -6.56
CA SER A 12 -11.17 -7.37 -6.99
C SER A 12 -10.48 -8.73 -6.94
N GLU A 13 -9.22 -8.79 -7.31
CA GLU A 13 -8.47 -10.04 -7.26
C GLU A 13 -8.23 -10.50 -5.82
N LEU A 14 -8.02 -9.54 -4.92
CA LEU A 14 -7.90 -9.87 -3.50
C LEU A 14 -9.19 -10.52 -3.00
N PHE A 15 -10.35 -9.98 -3.37
CA PHE A 15 -11.65 -10.56 -3.00
C PHE A 15 -11.75 -11.99 -3.54
N GLU A 16 -11.39 -12.21 -4.80
CA GLU A 16 -11.47 -13.51 -5.42
C GLU A 16 -10.58 -14.54 -4.72
N ARG A 17 -9.35 -14.16 -4.40
CA ARG A 17 -8.42 -15.08 -3.75
C ARG A 17 -8.88 -15.47 -2.36
N ILE A 18 -9.44 -14.52 -1.62
CA ILE A 18 -9.97 -14.83 -0.29
C ILE A 18 -11.21 -15.73 -0.42
N THR A 19 -12.07 -15.44 -1.40
CA THR A 19 -13.26 -16.22 -1.65
C THR A 19 -12.90 -17.69 -1.96
N GLU A 20 -11.87 -17.91 -2.74
CA GLU A 20 -11.42 -19.26 -3.05
C GLU A 20 -10.95 -20.02 -1.83
N LYS A 21 -10.29 -19.34 -0.91
CA LYS A 21 -9.76 -19.98 0.30
C LYS A 21 -10.81 -20.15 1.38
N LYS A 22 -11.81 -19.28 1.39
CA LYS A 22 -12.85 -19.28 2.43
C LYS A 22 -14.20 -19.50 1.82
N LYS A 23 -14.37 -20.63 1.16
CA LYS A 23 -15.58 -20.95 0.39
C LYS A 23 -16.85 -20.98 1.24
N TYR A 24 -16.72 -21.14 2.55
CA TYR A 24 -17.87 -21.15 3.45
C TYR A 24 -18.37 -19.74 3.76
N ILE A 25 -17.65 -18.70 3.34
CA ILE A 25 -18.07 -17.32 3.54
C ILE A 25 -18.60 -16.78 2.22
N PRO A 26 -19.81 -16.24 2.19
CA PRO A 26 -20.32 -15.66 0.94
C PRO A 26 -19.41 -14.59 0.38
N ALA A 27 -19.20 -14.60 -0.94
CA ALA A 27 -18.31 -13.65 -1.60
C ALA A 27 -18.68 -12.21 -1.30
N LYS A 28 -19.96 -11.91 -1.22
CA LYS A 28 -20.47 -10.58 -0.91
C LYS A 28 -19.98 -10.11 0.47
N ASN A 29 -19.93 -11.02 1.43
CA ASN A 29 -19.46 -10.69 2.78
C ASN A 29 -17.96 -10.40 2.78
N ILE A 30 -17.19 -11.16 2.03
CA ILE A 30 -15.75 -10.94 1.92
C ILE A 30 -15.47 -9.57 1.31
N GLU A 31 -16.17 -9.22 0.24
CA GLU A 31 -16.02 -7.92 -0.39
C GLU A 31 -16.34 -6.79 0.59
N TYR A 32 -17.43 -6.94 1.35
CA TYR A 32 -17.83 -5.95 2.34
C TYR A 32 -16.77 -5.78 3.43
N ILE A 33 -16.25 -6.88 3.94
CA ILE A 33 -15.23 -6.85 5.01
C ILE A 33 -13.96 -6.16 4.53
N VAL A 34 -13.46 -6.52 3.34
CA VAL A 34 -12.23 -5.94 2.82
C VAL A 34 -12.41 -4.45 2.57
N LYS A 35 -13.53 -4.04 2.00
CA LYS A 35 -13.81 -2.63 1.79
C LYS A 35 -13.83 -1.87 3.10
N ASN A 36 -14.40 -2.46 4.14
CA ASN A 36 -14.44 -1.82 5.45
C ASN A 36 -13.06 -1.67 6.07
N ILE A 37 -12.22 -2.69 5.92
CA ILE A 37 -10.85 -2.61 6.43
C ILE A 37 -10.12 -1.44 5.79
N LEU A 38 -10.20 -1.31 4.47
CA LEU A 38 -9.56 -0.23 3.75
C LEU A 38 -10.13 1.13 4.14
N GLU A 39 -11.43 1.20 4.35
CA GLU A 39 -12.07 2.44 4.75
C GLU A 39 -11.65 2.87 6.15
N TYR A 40 -11.60 1.94 7.10
CA TYR A 40 -11.13 2.25 8.45
C TYR A 40 -9.69 2.71 8.46
N MET A 41 -8.86 2.10 7.64
CA MET A 41 -7.46 2.53 7.52
C MET A 41 -7.38 3.95 6.95
N SER A 42 -8.18 4.22 5.92
CA SER A 42 -8.22 5.56 5.32
C SER A 42 -8.66 6.62 6.32
N LEU A 43 -9.72 6.33 7.07
CA LEU A 43 -10.22 7.25 8.08
C LEU A 43 -9.19 7.51 9.18
N SER A 44 -8.50 6.47 9.60
CA SER A 44 -7.47 6.59 10.63
C SER A 44 -6.33 7.49 10.16
N LEU A 45 -5.89 7.31 8.93
CA LEU A 45 -4.83 8.14 8.36
C LEU A 45 -5.29 9.59 8.17
N GLU A 46 -6.55 9.80 7.77
CA GLU A 46 -7.09 11.15 7.65
C GLU A 46 -7.03 11.91 8.96
N LYS A 47 -7.17 11.19 10.08
CA LYS A 47 -7.09 11.78 11.41
C LYS A 47 -5.65 11.95 11.89
N GLY A 48 -4.68 11.58 11.09
CA GLY A 48 -3.28 11.70 11.43
C GLY A 48 -2.73 10.56 12.27
N ASN A 49 -3.49 9.47 12.40
CA ASN A 49 -3.04 8.33 13.21
C ASN A 49 -2.08 7.46 12.44
N ARG A 50 -1.20 6.80 13.18
CA ARG A 50 -0.31 5.80 12.64
C ARG A 50 -0.99 4.44 12.77
N ILE A 51 -0.84 3.61 11.75
CA ILE A 51 -1.37 2.25 11.74
C ILE A 51 -0.21 1.29 11.77
N GLU A 52 -0.18 0.41 12.76
CA GLU A 52 0.81 -0.65 12.81
C GLU A 52 0.13 -1.99 12.66
N ILE A 53 0.59 -2.79 11.69
CA ILE A 53 0.10 -4.14 11.50
C ILE A 53 1.28 -5.07 11.74
N ARG A 54 1.27 -5.71 12.89
CA ARG A 54 2.38 -6.57 13.31
C ARG A 54 2.62 -7.66 12.28
N GLY A 55 3.87 -7.83 11.91
CA GLY A 55 4.25 -8.81 10.90
C GLY A 55 4.16 -8.31 9.46
N PHE A 56 3.56 -7.15 9.25
CA PHE A 56 3.38 -6.60 7.92
C PHE A 56 4.12 -5.27 7.74
N GLY A 57 3.74 -4.26 8.51
CA GLY A 57 4.38 -2.96 8.40
C GLY A 57 3.55 -1.88 9.05
N SER A 58 3.91 -0.65 8.78
CA SER A 58 3.22 0.50 9.36
C SER A 58 2.93 1.54 8.30
N PHE A 59 1.81 2.23 8.48
CA PHE A 59 1.40 3.36 7.64
C PHE A 59 1.41 4.61 8.50
N SER A 60 1.93 5.69 7.97
CA SER A 60 1.96 6.97 8.66
C SER A 60 1.90 8.09 7.64
N LEU A 61 1.69 9.31 8.12
CA LEU A 61 1.70 10.48 7.25
C LEU A 61 3.06 11.14 7.32
N HIS A 62 3.57 11.53 6.16
CA HIS A 62 4.78 12.32 6.06
C HIS A 62 4.43 13.65 5.40
N TYR A 63 4.96 14.73 5.95
CA TYR A 63 4.76 16.04 5.37
C TYR A 63 5.83 16.32 4.34
N ARG A 64 5.42 16.73 3.16
CA ARG A 64 6.30 17.16 2.09
C ARG A 64 6.28 18.68 2.06
N PHE A 65 7.40 19.30 2.37
CA PHE A 65 7.49 20.76 2.39
C PHE A 65 7.31 21.35 0.99
N ALA A 66 6.78 22.57 0.94
CA ALA A 66 6.69 23.30 -0.31
C ALA A 66 8.08 23.45 -0.91
N ARG A 67 8.17 23.33 -2.20
CA ARG A 67 9.45 23.42 -2.90
C ARG A 67 9.24 23.75 -4.36
N MET A 68 10.32 24.16 -5.02
CA MET A 68 10.30 24.31 -6.46
C MET A 68 10.61 22.97 -7.09
N GLY A 69 9.79 22.57 -8.02
CA GLY A 69 10.01 21.38 -8.82
C GLY A 69 10.17 21.75 -10.28
N ARG A 70 10.22 20.74 -11.13
CA ARG A 70 10.37 20.94 -12.56
C ARG A 70 9.40 20.03 -13.29
N ASN A 71 8.68 20.59 -14.25
CA ASN A 71 7.77 19.78 -15.07
C ASN A 71 8.62 18.92 -16.01
N PRO A 72 8.51 17.58 -15.93
CA PRO A 72 9.34 16.71 -16.76
C PRO A 72 9.05 16.81 -18.24
N LYS A 73 7.87 17.28 -18.64
CA LYS A 73 7.53 17.41 -20.05
C LYS A 73 8.05 18.69 -20.67
N THR A 74 8.00 19.80 -19.94
CA THR A 74 8.37 21.11 -20.47
C THR A 74 9.69 21.64 -19.93
N GLY A 75 10.16 21.09 -18.82
CA GLY A 75 11.35 21.58 -18.16
C GLY A 75 11.14 22.85 -17.35
N GLU A 76 9.92 23.36 -17.33
CA GLU A 76 9.62 24.58 -16.58
C GLU A 76 9.62 24.33 -15.08
N GLN A 77 10.05 25.35 -14.32
CA GLN A 77 9.96 25.31 -12.88
C GLN A 77 8.51 25.49 -12.45
N VAL A 78 8.09 24.70 -11.48
CA VAL A 78 6.74 24.81 -10.91
C VAL A 78 6.85 24.84 -9.40
N TYR A 79 5.96 25.60 -8.77
CA TYR A 79 5.89 25.63 -7.32
C TYR A 79 5.04 24.47 -6.82
N LEU A 80 5.61 23.68 -5.93
CA LEU A 80 4.91 22.55 -5.33
C LEU A 80 4.54 22.92 -3.90
N LYS A 81 3.24 22.94 -3.62
CA LYS A 81 2.74 23.26 -2.29
C LYS A 81 3.10 22.15 -1.32
N GLY A 82 3.23 22.49 -0.05
CA GLY A 82 3.37 21.50 1.00
C GLY A 82 2.13 20.61 1.07
N LYS A 83 2.33 19.36 1.40
CA LYS A 83 1.22 18.42 1.52
C LYS A 83 1.61 17.23 2.39
N TYR A 84 0.60 16.55 2.92
CA TYR A 84 0.81 15.28 3.62
C TYR A 84 0.63 14.14 2.64
N VAL A 85 1.49 13.14 2.75
CA VAL A 85 1.38 11.94 1.92
C VAL A 85 1.43 10.72 2.82
N PRO A 86 0.66 9.68 2.48
CA PRO A 86 0.77 8.43 3.23
C PRO A 86 2.08 7.74 2.87
N HIS A 87 2.69 7.15 3.88
CA HIS A 87 3.95 6.45 3.73
C HIS A 87 3.83 5.07 4.37
N PHE A 88 4.24 4.04 3.64
CA PHE A 88 4.26 2.68 4.15
C PHE A 88 5.70 2.25 4.41
N LYS A 89 5.94 1.73 5.62
CA LYS A 89 7.23 1.16 5.97
C LYS A 89 7.03 -0.33 6.27
N PRO A 90 7.64 -1.22 5.48
CA PRO A 90 7.50 -2.65 5.73
C PRO A 90 8.14 -3.04 7.05
N GLY A 91 7.54 -4.01 7.73
CA GLY A 91 8.13 -4.59 8.91
C GLY A 91 9.20 -5.61 8.57
N LYS A 92 9.90 -6.08 9.59
CA LYS A 92 11.00 -7.01 9.40
C LYS A 92 10.55 -8.29 8.70
N GLN A 93 9.44 -8.87 9.13
CA GLN A 93 8.97 -10.14 8.54
C GLN A 93 8.68 -9.99 7.04
N LEU A 94 8.02 -8.91 6.65
CA LEU A 94 7.72 -8.70 5.25
C LEU A 94 8.99 -8.48 4.44
N ARG A 95 9.91 -7.66 4.96
CA ARG A 95 11.19 -7.43 4.28
C ARG A 95 11.96 -8.72 4.10
N ASP A 96 12.01 -9.54 5.15
CA ASP A 96 12.75 -10.79 5.09
C ASP A 96 12.14 -11.75 4.07
N ARG A 97 10.82 -11.80 4.00
CA ARG A 97 10.14 -12.64 3.01
C ARG A 97 10.46 -12.21 1.60
N ILE A 98 10.45 -10.91 1.35
CA ILE A 98 10.75 -10.38 0.02
C ILE A 98 12.22 -10.64 -0.34
N ASN A 99 13.12 -10.37 0.59
CA ASN A 99 14.56 -10.58 0.35
C ASN A 99 14.88 -12.04 0.14
N HIS A 100 14.20 -12.92 0.82
CA HIS A 100 14.40 -14.36 0.64
C HIS A 100 13.98 -14.79 -0.78
N MET A 101 12.88 -14.25 -1.28
CA MET A 101 12.38 -14.57 -2.62
C MET A 101 13.32 -14.11 -3.72
N TYR A 102 13.95 -12.96 -3.57
CA TYR A 102 14.82 -12.34 -4.59
C TYR A 102 16.29 -12.47 -4.26
N LYS A 103 16.61 -13.28 -3.36
CA LYS A 103 17.98 -13.49 -2.95
C LYS A 103 18.75 -14.17 -4.06
N ASN A 104 19.60 -13.76 -4.68
CA ASN A 104 20.38 -14.21 -5.50
C ASN A 104 20.54 -14.65 -6.26
N ASN A 105 20.28 -14.54 -6.11
CA ASN A 105 20.55 -15.06 -6.62
C ASN A 105 21.05 -14.83 -7.47
#